data_d2eb0879c8919480732027b5ce0a01d3
#
_entry.id   d2eb0879c8919480732027b5ce0a01d3
#
_cell.length_a   1.000
_cell.length_b   1.000
_cell.length_c   1.000
_cell.angle_alpha   90.00
_cell.angle_beta   90.00
_cell.angle_gamma   90.00
#
_symmetry.space_group_name_H-M   'P 1'
#
loop_
_entity.id
_entity.type
_entity.pdbx_description
1 polymer ?
#
loop_
_entity_poly.entity_id
_entity_poly.type
_entity_poly.pdbx_seq_one_letter_code
_entity_poly.pdbx_strand_id
1 'polypeptide(L)'
;MCIRDRDMSGGLSAIGDLNKTEVYELSKWINKDNEIIPINIIDKEPSAELAPNQVDPFDYDLISPIVDKIIFGDENERNEQYLSLKKKIDINEHKRRQAAPVLRVSKKAFGIGRRIPIVNHFNE
;
A
#
# COMPACT_ATOMS: atom_id res chain seq x y z
N MET A 1 11.35 18.91 -1.35
CA MET A 1 10.53 18.48 -0.21
C MET A 1 10.60 16.97 -0.13
N CYS A 2 11.04 16.46 0.99
CA CYS A 2 11.30 15.03 1.12
C CYS A 2 9.96 14.28 1.18
N ILE A 3 9.75 13.30 0.31
CA ILE A 3 8.56 12.42 0.30
C ILE A 3 8.38 11.75 1.67
N ARG A 4 9.46 11.58 2.43
CA ARG A 4 9.45 11.07 3.80
C ARG A 4 8.59 11.88 4.77
N ASP A 5 8.46 13.17 4.56
CA ASP A 5 7.83 14.07 5.54
C ASP A 5 6.31 14.14 5.40
N ARG A 6 5.75 13.62 4.30
CA ARG A 6 4.30 13.68 4.02
C ARG A 6 3.55 12.40 4.38
N ASP A 7 4.17 11.24 4.17
CA ASP A 7 3.44 9.96 4.22
C ASP A 7 3.74 9.17 5.48
N MET A 8 4.60 9.72 6.38
CA MET A 8 5.07 8.92 7.51
C MET A 8 5.26 9.78 8.77
N SER A 9 4.59 9.39 9.82
CA SER A 9 4.72 9.96 11.15
C SER A 9 6.02 9.49 11.83
N GLY A 10 7.17 10.03 11.39
CA GLY A 10 8.44 9.78 12.07
C GLY A 10 9.14 8.48 11.70
N GLY A 11 9.76 7.81 12.66
CA GLY A 11 10.70 6.71 12.47
C GLY A 11 10.09 5.31 12.34
N LEU A 12 8.77 5.13 12.44
CA LEU A 12 8.07 3.85 12.39
C LEU A 12 6.76 3.96 11.63
N SER A 13 6.54 3.07 10.67
CA SER A 13 5.27 2.92 9.97
C SER A 13 4.46 1.77 10.59
N ALA A 14 3.61 2.09 11.55
CA ALA A 14 2.88 1.08 12.33
C ALA A 14 1.90 0.25 11.47
N ILE A 15 1.27 0.88 10.48
CA ILE A 15 0.28 0.26 9.57
C ILE A 15 0.81 0.04 8.16
N GLY A 16 2.12 0.20 7.94
CA GLY A 16 2.72 0.13 6.60
C GLY A 16 2.72 -1.25 5.97
N ASP A 17 2.41 -2.30 6.73
CA ASP A 17 2.29 -3.68 6.24
C ASP A 17 0.85 -4.06 5.86
N LEU A 18 -0.11 -3.19 6.15
CA LEU A 18 -1.52 -3.37 5.79
C LEU A 18 -1.80 -2.78 4.41
N ASN A 19 -2.58 -3.47 3.60
CA ASN A 19 -3.13 -2.90 2.38
C ASN A 19 -4.30 -1.95 2.69
N LYS A 20 -4.79 -1.24 1.69
CA LYS A 20 -5.81 -0.20 1.88
C LYS A 20 -7.12 -0.75 2.43
N THR A 21 -7.56 -1.90 1.96
CA THR A 21 -8.80 -2.56 2.42
C THR A 21 -8.67 -3.02 3.86
N GLU A 22 -7.53 -3.59 4.26
CA GLU A 22 -7.25 -3.98 5.65
C GLU A 22 -7.22 -2.77 6.59
N VAL A 23 -6.71 -1.62 6.15
CA VAL A 23 -6.75 -0.38 6.94
C VAL A 23 -8.20 0.07 7.17
N TYR A 24 -9.07 -0.02 6.17
CA TYR A 24 -10.50 0.28 6.35
C TYR A 24 -11.20 -0.70 7.30
N GLU A 25 -10.91 -1.99 7.18
CA GLU A 25 -11.44 -3.01 8.08
C GLU A 25 -10.99 -2.77 9.52
N LEU A 26 -9.71 -2.48 9.73
CA LEU A 26 -9.17 -2.12 11.04
C LEU A 26 -9.83 -0.87 11.61
N SER A 27 -10.05 0.16 10.80
CA SER A 27 -10.71 1.39 11.22
C SER A 27 -12.17 1.14 11.65
N LYS A 28 -12.91 0.31 10.92
CA LYS A 28 -14.26 -0.10 11.28
C LYS A 28 -14.28 -0.94 12.57
N TRP A 29 -13.28 -1.81 12.74
CA TRP A 29 -13.14 -2.59 13.96
C TRP A 29 -12.83 -1.72 15.17
N ILE A 30 -11.99 -0.70 15.05
CA ILE A 30 -11.69 0.26 16.12
C ILE A 30 -12.96 1.01 16.54
N ASN A 31 -13.82 1.33 15.58
CA ASN A 31 -15.06 2.06 15.82
C ASN A 31 -16.24 1.16 16.26
N LYS A 32 -16.02 -0.14 16.49
CA LYS A 32 -17.10 -1.10 16.77
C LYS A 32 -17.97 -0.72 17.96
N ASP A 33 -17.37 -0.26 19.05
CA ASP A 33 -18.07 0.06 20.30
C ASP A 33 -18.31 1.56 20.46
N ASN A 34 -17.39 2.38 19.97
CA ASN A 34 -17.47 3.84 20.03
C ASN A 34 -16.78 4.45 18.80
N GLU A 35 -17.26 5.60 18.34
CA GLU A 35 -16.60 6.34 17.27
C GLU A 35 -15.31 6.99 17.81
N ILE A 36 -14.16 6.36 17.52
CA ILE A 36 -12.82 6.85 17.85
C ILE A 36 -12.24 7.58 16.63
N ILE A 37 -12.41 7.00 15.44
CA ILE A 37 -12.04 7.59 14.16
C ILE A 37 -13.29 8.22 13.55
N PRO A 38 -13.31 9.53 13.31
CA PRO A 38 -14.46 10.19 12.70
C PRO A 38 -14.88 9.51 11.39
N ILE A 39 -16.17 9.23 11.27
CA ILE A 39 -16.70 8.46 10.13
C ILE A 39 -16.41 9.13 8.78
N ASN A 40 -16.40 10.45 8.75
CA ASN A 40 -16.07 11.23 7.55
C ASN A 40 -14.64 10.99 7.05
N ILE A 41 -13.71 10.54 7.91
CA ILE A 41 -12.35 10.17 7.52
C ILE A 41 -12.36 8.79 6.83
N ILE A 42 -13.20 7.89 7.32
CA ILE A 42 -13.33 6.54 6.76
C ILE A 42 -14.06 6.58 5.42
N ASP A 43 -15.09 7.41 5.31
CA ASP A 43 -15.92 7.53 4.10
C ASP A 43 -15.28 8.41 3.01
N LYS A 44 -14.25 9.17 3.37
CA LYS A 44 -13.55 10.02 2.41
C LYS A 44 -12.86 9.18 1.34
N GLU A 45 -13.10 9.54 0.07
CA GLU A 45 -12.41 8.91 -1.06
C GLU A 45 -10.89 9.06 -0.96
N PRO A 46 -10.13 7.97 -1.21
CA PRO A 46 -8.68 8.02 -1.17
C PRO A 46 -8.11 9.05 -2.13
N SER A 47 -7.20 9.88 -1.64
CA SER A 47 -6.54 10.91 -2.44
C SER A 47 -5.19 11.29 -1.85
N ALA A 48 -4.22 11.59 -2.71
CA ALA A 48 -2.97 12.20 -2.31
C ALA A 48 -3.09 13.71 -2.01
N GLU A 49 -4.26 14.32 -2.26
CA GLU A 49 -4.57 15.74 -2.02
C GLU A 49 -3.55 16.72 -2.63
N LEU A 50 -2.97 16.36 -3.77
CA LEU A 50 -2.01 17.22 -4.47
C LEU A 50 -2.68 18.29 -5.32
N ALA A 51 -3.97 18.13 -5.63
CA ALA A 51 -4.78 19.08 -6.36
C ALA A 51 -6.23 19.09 -5.83
N PRO A 52 -6.98 20.19 -6.01
CA PRO A 52 -8.40 20.24 -5.65
C PRO A 52 -9.19 19.12 -6.34
N ASN A 53 -10.07 18.45 -5.59
CA ASN A 53 -10.93 17.35 -6.08
C ASN A 53 -10.17 16.15 -6.70
N GLN A 54 -8.92 15.98 -6.35
CA GLN A 54 -8.15 14.81 -6.76
C GLN A 54 -8.66 13.58 -6.02
N VAL A 55 -8.92 12.50 -6.76
CA VAL A 55 -9.22 11.16 -6.24
C VAL A 55 -8.20 10.19 -6.82
N ASP A 56 -7.81 9.18 -6.06
CA ASP A 56 -6.91 8.15 -6.56
C ASP A 56 -7.58 7.37 -7.70
N PRO A 57 -6.88 7.13 -8.82
CA PRO A 57 -7.45 6.47 -9.99
C PRO A 57 -7.56 4.94 -9.83
N PHE A 58 -7.59 4.45 -8.60
CA PHE A 58 -7.53 3.02 -8.29
C PHE A 58 -8.76 2.58 -7.50
N ASP A 59 -9.35 1.48 -7.95
CA ASP A 59 -10.28 0.70 -7.14
C ASP A 59 -9.47 -0.23 -6.23
N TYR A 60 -9.37 0.13 -4.96
CA TYR A 60 -8.56 -0.60 -3.99
C TYR A 60 -9.13 -1.99 -3.68
N ASP A 61 -10.43 -2.21 -3.79
CA ASP A 61 -11.06 -3.51 -3.55
C ASP A 61 -10.65 -4.52 -4.64
N LEU A 62 -10.43 -4.04 -5.86
CA LEU A 62 -9.93 -4.86 -6.96
C LEU A 62 -8.40 -5.03 -6.92
N ILE A 63 -7.67 -3.98 -6.54
CA ILE A 63 -6.21 -3.98 -6.63
C ILE A 63 -5.56 -4.67 -5.43
N SER A 64 -6.09 -4.51 -4.21
CA SER A 64 -5.47 -5.07 -3.00
C SER A 64 -5.24 -6.59 -3.09
N PRO A 65 -6.19 -7.43 -3.53
CA PRO A 65 -5.96 -8.86 -3.69
C PRO A 65 -4.87 -9.20 -4.71
N ILE A 66 -4.74 -8.39 -5.78
CA ILE A 66 -3.70 -8.59 -6.79
C ILE A 66 -2.32 -8.23 -6.23
N VAL A 67 -2.24 -7.15 -5.45
CA VAL A 67 -0.99 -6.76 -4.75
C VAL A 67 -0.55 -7.86 -3.80
N ASP A 68 -1.47 -8.44 -3.04
CA ASP A 68 -1.17 -9.54 -2.12
C ASP A 68 -0.63 -10.76 -2.89
N LYS A 69 -1.25 -11.16 -3.99
CA LYS A 69 -0.75 -12.24 -4.86
C LYS A 69 0.67 -11.96 -5.35
N ILE A 70 0.96 -10.73 -5.77
CA ILE A 70 2.30 -10.32 -6.21
C ILE A 70 3.31 -10.41 -5.06
N ILE A 71 2.93 -9.95 -3.87
CA ILE A 71 3.82 -9.94 -2.69
C ILE A 71 4.09 -11.35 -2.19
N PHE A 72 3.07 -12.21 -2.14
CA PHE A 72 3.20 -13.58 -1.67
C PHE A 72 3.78 -14.52 -2.73
N GLY A 73 3.87 -14.09 -3.99
CA GLY A 73 4.45 -14.88 -5.08
C GLY A 73 3.50 -15.93 -5.63
N ASP A 74 2.20 -15.69 -5.54
CA ASP A 74 1.20 -16.53 -6.19
C ASP A 74 1.13 -16.18 -7.68
N GLU A 75 1.65 -17.07 -8.51
CA GLU A 75 1.76 -16.88 -9.96
C GLU A 75 0.66 -17.58 -10.77
N ASN A 76 -0.30 -18.22 -10.10
CA ASN A 76 -1.30 -19.05 -10.76
C ASN A 76 -2.30 -18.26 -11.63
N GLU A 77 -2.41 -16.95 -11.42
CA GLU A 77 -3.33 -16.07 -12.16
C GLU A 77 -2.59 -14.85 -12.72
N ARG A 78 -1.66 -15.06 -13.64
CA ARG A 78 -0.95 -13.97 -14.34
C ARG A 78 -1.83 -13.40 -15.46
N ASN A 79 -2.79 -12.56 -15.10
CA ASN A 79 -3.55 -11.79 -16.08
C ASN A 79 -2.82 -10.47 -16.43
N GLU A 80 -3.33 -9.74 -17.41
CA GLU A 80 -2.76 -8.47 -17.88
C GLU A 80 -2.68 -7.42 -16.74
N GLN A 81 -3.69 -7.37 -15.89
CA GLN A 81 -3.70 -6.47 -14.72
C GLN A 81 -2.59 -6.81 -13.73
N TYR A 82 -2.38 -8.10 -13.43
CA TYR A 82 -1.28 -8.57 -12.58
C TYR A 82 0.08 -8.13 -13.13
N LEU A 83 0.33 -8.35 -14.43
CA LEU A 83 1.60 -8.00 -15.06
C LEU A 83 1.84 -6.48 -15.07
N SER A 84 0.81 -5.71 -15.40
CA SER A 84 0.86 -4.25 -15.38
C SER A 84 1.16 -3.72 -13.97
N LEU A 85 0.48 -4.25 -12.96
CA LEU A 85 0.66 -3.84 -11.58
C LEU A 85 2.03 -4.26 -11.03
N LYS A 86 2.48 -5.49 -11.32
CA LYS A 86 3.81 -5.98 -10.96
C LYS A 86 4.89 -5.07 -11.54
N LYS A 87 4.80 -4.70 -12.81
CA LYS A 87 5.74 -3.77 -13.45
C LYS A 87 5.77 -2.41 -12.74
N LYS A 88 4.61 -1.85 -12.39
CA LYS A 88 4.53 -0.59 -11.62
C LYS A 88 5.19 -0.71 -10.25
N ILE A 89 4.96 -1.82 -9.54
CA ILE A 89 5.58 -2.08 -8.24
C ILE A 89 7.10 -2.16 -8.37
N ASP A 90 7.60 -2.90 -9.35
CA ASP A 90 9.04 -3.11 -9.55
C ASP A 90 9.76 -1.79 -9.92
N ILE A 91 9.18 -0.98 -10.79
CA ILE A 91 9.72 0.35 -11.16
C ILE A 91 9.77 1.28 -9.94
N ASN A 92 8.79 1.19 -9.03
CA ASN A 92 8.70 2.04 -7.85
C ASN A 92 9.40 1.47 -6.59
N GLU A 93 10.25 0.45 -6.73
CA GLU A 93 10.98 -0.16 -5.62
C GLU A 93 11.78 0.86 -4.80
N HIS A 94 12.32 1.90 -5.45
CA HIS A 94 13.03 2.97 -4.78
C HIS A 94 12.18 3.73 -3.76
N LYS A 95 10.87 3.88 -4.01
CA LYS A 95 9.93 4.52 -3.06
C LYS A 95 9.72 3.66 -1.83
N ARG A 96 9.56 2.36 -2.01
CA ARG A 96 9.43 1.42 -0.91
C ARG A 96 10.65 1.46 0.02
N ARG A 97 11.85 1.58 -0.52
CA ARG A 97 13.08 1.65 0.26
C ARG A 97 13.30 2.97 0.99
N GLN A 98 12.52 3.98 0.67
CA GLN A 98 12.48 5.24 1.41
C GLN A 98 11.55 5.19 2.62
N ALA A 99 10.74 4.14 2.75
CA ALA A 99 9.83 3.96 3.86
C ALA A 99 10.57 3.77 5.19
N ALA A 100 9.97 4.26 6.29
CA ALA A 100 10.43 3.94 7.63
C ALA A 100 10.28 2.44 7.89
N PRO A 101 10.98 1.91 8.92
CA PRO A 101 10.75 0.54 9.36
C PRO A 101 9.26 0.27 9.57
N VAL A 102 8.79 -0.82 9.00
CA VAL A 102 7.38 -1.23 9.02
C VAL A 102 7.17 -2.27 10.10
N LEU A 103 6.12 -2.12 10.89
CA LEU A 103 5.69 -3.15 11.82
C LEU A 103 5.14 -4.34 11.04
N ARG A 104 5.79 -5.50 11.16
CA ARG A 104 5.37 -6.69 10.45
C ARG A 104 4.16 -7.34 11.12
N VAL A 105 3.05 -7.41 10.42
CA VAL A 105 1.82 -8.09 10.84
C VAL A 105 1.42 -9.21 9.87
N SER A 106 1.85 -9.13 8.61
CA SER A 106 1.60 -10.15 7.60
C SER A 106 2.65 -11.27 7.59
N LYS A 107 2.40 -12.34 6.85
CA LYS A 107 3.36 -13.43 6.65
C LYS A 107 4.64 -12.96 5.99
N LYS A 108 4.55 -11.98 5.09
CA LYS A 108 5.67 -11.39 4.35
C LYS A 108 5.50 -9.89 4.34
N ALA A 109 6.18 -9.20 5.27
CA ALA A 109 6.07 -7.77 5.40
C ALA A 109 6.34 -7.06 4.08
N PHE A 110 5.50 -6.09 3.75
CA PHE A 110 5.62 -5.29 2.53
C PHE A 110 6.97 -4.57 2.46
N GLY A 111 7.49 -4.11 3.60
CA GLY A 111 8.77 -3.41 3.70
C GLY A 111 10.01 -4.31 3.84
N ILE A 112 9.86 -5.58 4.21
CA ILE A 112 10.98 -6.47 4.56
C ILE A 112 10.83 -7.80 3.81
N GLY A 113 11.94 -8.36 3.33
CA GLY A 113 11.97 -9.67 2.69
C GLY A 113 11.87 -9.67 1.16
N ARG A 114 11.52 -8.56 0.54
CA ARG A 114 11.66 -8.38 -0.91
C ARG A 114 13.06 -7.83 -1.22
N ARG A 115 13.80 -8.55 -2.05
CA ARG A 115 15.13 -8.13 -2.52
C ARG A 115 15.08 -7.86 -4.02
N ILE A 116 14.48 -6.75 -4.40
CA ILE A 116 14.44 -6.28 -5.78
C ILE A 116 15.50 -5.17 -5.91
N PRO A 117 16.33 -5.16 -6.96
CA PRO A 117 17.25 -4.06 -7.23
C PRO A 117 16.52 -2.72 -7.34
N ILE A 118 17.13 -1.64 -6.83
CA ILE A 118 16.55 -0.28 -6.93
C ILE A 118 16.44 0.14 -8.39
N VAL A 119 17.46 -0.17 -9.18
CA VAL A 119 17.48 0.03 -10.63
C VAL A 119 17.17 -1.32 -11.26
N ASN A 120 15.92 -1.50 -11.63
CA ASN A 120 15.45 -2.74 -12.26
C ASN A 120 14.86 -2.41 -13.63
N HIS A 121 15.66 -2.66 -14.68
CA HIS A 121 15.22 -2.57 -16.07
C HIS A 121 14.93 -3.95 -16.67
N PHE A 122 14.93 -4.99 -15.85
CA PHE A 122 14.70 -6.35 -16.31
C PHE A 122 13.21 -6.56 -16.58
N ASN A 123 12.89 -6.70 -17.86
CA ASN A 123 11.56 -7.08 -18.32
C ASN A 123 11.63 -8.57 -18.71
N GLU A 124 11.11 -9.47 -17.87
CA GLU A 124 10.72 -10.81 -18.29
C GLU A 124 9.35 -10.79 -18.91
#